data_f2774189ff94377c5c688cbbf7be4826
#
_entry.id   f2774189ff94377c5c688cbbf7be4826
#
_cell.length_a   1.000
_cell.length_b   1.000
_cell.length_c   1.000
_cell.angle_alpha   90.00
_cell.angle_beta   90.00
_cell.angle_gamma   90.00
#
_symmetry.space_group_name_H-M   'P 1'
#
loop_
_entity.id
_entity.type
_entity.pdbx_description
1 polymer ?
#
loop_
_entity_poly.entity_id
_entity_poly.type
_entity_poly.pdbx_seq_one_letter_code
_entity_poly.pdbx_strand_id
1 'polypeptide(L)'
;MKSRLHPSLWFKRYARDQEGATAIEFAIVGPLFLSLLFSSIEMGWVMTQSMMLESAVNRTARSMQINSAAFSAVDFKRTVCSHAIVLKNCEEILNVELSPVDVRGDIPTDATRCVDRAAKTVPLTQFKPGNGNQIVFGRACAVVDVLTPGLGVALSLPVDSSGGLRLTARFAFVSEAI
;
A
#
# COMPACT_ATOMS: atom_id res chain seq x y z
N MET A 1 33.95 -7.31 -61.43
CA MET A 1 34.73 -7.83 -60.27
C MET A 1 33.85 -7.80 -59.06
N LYS A 2 33.29 -8.96 -58.61
CA LYS A 2 32.50 -9.08 -57.38
C LYS A 2 33.46 -9.43 -56.23
N SER A 3 33.77 -8.48 -55.37
CA SER A 3 34.55 -8.73 -54.17
C SER A 3 33.68 -9.56 -53.22
N ARG A 4 34.01 -10.82 -53.04
CA ARG A 4 33.42 -11.70 -52.04
C ARG A 4 33.91 -11.22 -50.67
N LEU A 5 33.10 -10.45 -49.95
CA LEU A 5 33.31 -10.14 -48.56
C LEU A 5 33.21 -11.45 -47.78
N HIS A 6 34.36 -11.92 -47.24
CA HIS A 6 34.42 -13.11 -46.40
C HIS A 6 33.81 -12.79 -45.04
N PRO A 7 32.69 -13.38 -44.66
CA PRO A 7 32.02 -13.09 -43.36
C PRO A 7 32.89 -13.47 -42.17
N SER A 8 33.87 -14.37 -42.32
CA SER A 8 34.77 -14.82 -41.28
C SER A 8 35.74 -13.73 -40.77
N LEU A 9 36.08 -12.75 -41.62
CA LEU A 9 36.98 -11.66 -41.22
C LEU A 9 36.30 -10.61 -40.35
N TRP A 10 35.00 -10.42 -40.57
CA TRP A 10 34.18 -9.51 -39.74
C TRP A 10 34.00 -10.06 -38.31
N PHE A 11 33.72 -11.34 -38.18
CA PHE A 11 33.57 -12.00 -36.88
C PHE A 11 34.89 -12.00 -36.10
N LYS A 12 36.03 -12.19 -36.73
CA LYS A 12 37.37 -12.14 -36.08
C LYS A 12 37.70 -10.72 -35.59
N ARG A 13 37.26 -9.70 -36.31
CA ARG A 13 37.50 -8.31 -35.91
C ARG A 13 36.63 -7.92 -34.71
N TYR A 14 35.36 -8.35 -34.68
CA TYR A 14 34.45 -8.19 -33.56
C TYR A 14 34.92 -8.91 -32.28
N ALA A 15 35.41 -10.12 -32.40
CA ALA A 15 35.92 -10.91 -31.29
C ALA A 15 37.25 -10.39 -30.69
N ARG A 16 37.92 -9.46 -31.37
CA ARG A 16 39.21 -8.88 -30.93
C ARG A 16 39.04 -7.44 -30.43
N ASP A 17 37.87 -6.88 -30.57
CA ASP A 17 37.57 -5.50 -30.14
C ASP A 17 37.18 -5.52 -28.68
N GLN A 18 38.03 -4.97 -27.82
CA GLN A 18 37.84 -4.91 -26.37
C GLN A 18 36.99 -3.69 -25.94
N GLU A 19 36.67 -2.79 -26.87
CA GLU A 19 35.89 -1.58 -26.55
C GLU A 19 34.45 -1.90 -26.15
N GLY A 20 33.94 -3.10 -26.48
CA GLY A 20 32.61 -3.57 -26.08
C GLY A 20 32.54 -4.26 -24.70
N ALA A 21 33.67 -4.52 -24.02
CA ALA A 21 33.68 -5.27 -22.77
C ALA A 21 32.91 -4.54 -21.65
N THR A 22 33.14 -3.24 -21.51
CA THR A 22 32.41 -2.39 -20.53
C THR A 22 30.92 -2.31 -20.79
N ALA A 23 30.49 -2.34 -22.05
CA ALA A 23 29.08 -2.34 -22.42
C ALA A 23 28.39 -3.66 -22.01
N ILE A 24 29.09 -4.79 -22.13
CA ILE A 24 28.57 -6.10 -21.72
C ILE A 24 28.49 -6.18 -20.19
N GLU A 25 29.52 -5.73 -19.47
CA GLU A 25 29.53 -5.66 -18.02
C GLU A 25 28.36 -4.79 -17.50
N PHE A 26 28.18 -3.63 -18.09
CA PHE A 26 27.04 -2.76 -17.72
C PHE A 26 25.70 -3.40 -18.07
N ALA A 27 25.58 -4.10 -19.19
CA ALA A 27 24.34 -4.77 -19.58
C ALA A 27 23.91 -5.87 -18.58
N ILE A 28 24.88 -6.48 -17.87
CA ILE A 28 24.61 -7.50 -16.85
C ILE A 28 24.36 -6.85 -15.48
N VAL A 29 25.23 -5.94 -15.06
CA VAL A 29 25.18 -5.33 -13.72
C VAL A 29 24.09 -4.27 -13.63
N GLY A 30 23.85 -3.51 -14.70
CA GLY A 30 22.89 -2.41 -14.74
C GLY A 30 21.46 -2.82 -14.37
N PRO A 31 20.87 -3.84 -14.97
CA PRO A 31 19.52 -4.30 -14.62
C PRO A 31 19.39 -4.77 -13.17
N LEU A 32 20.41 -5.46 -12.63
CA LEU A 32 20.42 -5.88 -11.23
C LEU A 32 20.47 -4.68 -10.28
N PHE A 33 21.33 -3.72 -10.55
CA PHE A 33 21.43 -2.50 -9.76
C PHE A 33 20.14 -1.70 -9.80
N LEU A 34 19.57 -1.49 -10.99
CA LEU A 34 18.30 -0.76 -11.15
C LEU A 34 17.14 -1.48 -10.46
N SER A 35 17.07 -2.81 -10.52
CA SER A 35 16.02 -3.56 -9.83
C SER A 35 16.09 -3.39 -8.32
N LEU A 36 17.29 -3.41 -7.73
CA LEU A 36 17.49 -3.14 -6.30
C LEU A 36 17.14 -1.70 -5.93
N LEU A 37 17.54 -0.75 -6.77
CA LEU A 37 17.23 0.67 -6.55
C LEU A 37 15.71 0.93 -6.56
N PHE A 38 15.01 0.44 -7.57
CA PHE A 38 13.55 0.60 -7.65
C PHE A 38 12.83 -0.15 -6.52
N SER A 39 13.33 -1.33 -6.13
CA SER A 39 12.78 -2.07 -4.99
C SER A 39 12.91 -1.29 -3.68
N SER A 40 14.02 -0.60 -3.47
CA SER A 40 14.25 0.23 -2.26
C SER A 40 13.29 1.41 -2.21
N ILE A 41 13.10 2.09 -3.34
CA ILE A 41 12.18 3.23 -3.47
C ILE A 41 10.74 2.77 -3.24
N GLU A 42 10.34 1.66 -3.87
CA GLU A 42 8.99 1.09 -3.72
C GLU A 42 8.69 0.75 -2.26
N MET A 43 9.61 0.04 -1.58
CA MET A 43 9.43 -0.33 -0.19
C MET A 43 9.34 0.89 0.72
N GLY A 44 10.20 1.89 0.51
CA GLY A 44 10.16 3.15 1.25
C GLY A 44 8.83 3.89 1.07
N TRP A 45 8.29 3.88 -0.15
CA TRP A 45 7.00 4.50 -0.44
C TRP A 45 5.84 3.80 0.25
N VAL A 46 5.77 2.47 0.15
CA VAL A 46 4.74 1.65 0.81
C VAL A 46 4.78 1.84 2.33
N MET A 47 5.99 1.82 2.93
CA MET A 47 6.14 2.08 4.36
C MET A 47 5.66 3.47 4.76
N THR A 48 5.98 4.49 3.96
CA THR A 48 5.53 5.87 4.22
C THR A 48 4.00 5.96 4.21
N GLN A 49 3.34 5.36 3.23
CA GLN A 49 1.89 5.32 3.15
C GLN A 49 1.27 4.58 4.33
N SER A 50 1.85 3.44 4.72
CA SER A 50 1.39 2.65 5.87
C SER A 50 1.50 3.43 7.18
N MET A 51 2.66 4.04 7.46
CA MET A 51 2.88 4.84 8.66
C MET A 51 1.96 6.06 8.72
N MET A 52 1.71 6.71 7.58
CA MET A 52 0.80 7.86 7.54
C MET A 52 -0.64 7.44 7.78
N LEU A 53 -1.08 6.31 7.21
CA LEU A 53 -2.41 5.77 7.49
C LEU A 53 -2.57 5.44 8.98
N GLU A 54 -1.63 4.73 9.58
CA GLU A 54 -1.67 4.40 11.01
C GLU A 54 -1.68 5.65 11.89
N SER A 55 -0.82 6.62 11.60
CA SER A 55 -0.78 7.88 12.35
C SER A 55 -2.08 8.66 12.23
N ALA A 56 -2.65 8.77 11.03
CA ALA A 56 -3.90 9.46 10.76
C ALA A 56 -5.08 8.80 11.48
N VAL A 57 -5.17 7.48 11.43
CA VAL A 57 -6.21 6.69 12.11
C VAL A 57 -6.12 6.84 13.62
N ASN A 58 -4.92 6.73 14.20
CA ASN A 58 -4.72 6.86 15.63
C ASN A 58 -5.04 8.28 16.16
N ARG A 59 -4.71 9.32 15.40
CA ARG A 59 -5.09 10.70 15.74
C ARG A 59 -6.61 10.89 15.71
N THR A 60 -7.27 10.37 14.69
CA THR A 60 -8.73 10.44 14.55
C THR A 60 -9.43 9.64 15.65
N ALA A 61 -8.91 8.45 15.99
CA ALA A 61 -9.44 7.64 17.07
C ALA A 61 -9.41 8.37 18.43
N ARG A 62 -8.32 9.11 18.70
CA ARG A 62 -8.23 9.95 19.90
C ARG A 62 -9.27 11.07 19.94
N SER A 63 -9.50 11.75 18.82
CA SER A 63 -10.54 12.79 18.74
C SER A 63 -11.94 12.20 18.94
N MET A 64 -12.18 10.99 18.45
CA MET A 64 -13.41 10.27 18.63
C MET A 64 -13.63 9.76 20.05
N GLN A 65 -12.57 9.41 20.77
CA GLN A 65 -12.63 9.00 22.18
C GLN A 65 -13.32 10.05 23.06
N ILE A 66 -13.03 11.33 22.81
CA ILE A 66 -13.56 12.47 23.57
C ILE A 66 -15.00 12.80 23.18
N ASN A 67 -15.42 12.53 21.94
CA ASN A 67 -16.74 12.91 21.41
C ASN A 67 -17.30 11.85 20.46
N SER A 68 -17.53 10.65 20.98
CA SER A 68 -17.96 9.50 20.19
C SER A 68 -19.31 9.67 19.49
N ALA A 69 -20.24 10.39 20.11
CA ALA A 69 -21.60 10.60 19.59
C ALA A 69 -21.68 11.52 18.35
N ALA A 70 -20.66 12.35 18.14
CA ALA A 70 -20.63 13.30 17.02
C ALA A 70 -19.99 12.76 15.73
N PHE A 71 -19.36 11.58 15.79
CA PHE A 71 -18.65 11.04 14.62
C PHE A 71 -19.49 10.03 13.84
N SER A 72 -19.82 10.39 12.61
CA SER A 72 -20.32 9.43 11.61
C SER A 72 -19.14 8.72 10.91
N ALA A 73 -19.40 7.61 10.22
CA ALA A 73 -18.40 6.92 9.39
C ALA A 73 -17.77 7.86 8.33
N VAL A 74 -18.58 8.77 7.79
CA VAL A 74 -18.14 9.75 6.79
C VAL A 74 -17.19 10.77 7.40
N ASP A 75 -17.52 11.29 8.58
CA ASP A 75 -16.66 12.27 9.27
C ASP A 75 -15.33 11.66 9.69
N PHE A 76 -15.37 10.40 10.17
CA PHE A 76 -14.15 9.65 10.47
C PHE A 76 -13.25 9.51 9.25
N LYS A 77 -13.79 9.06 8.12
CA LYS A 77 -13.03 8.94 6.87
C LYS A 77 -12.45 10.28 6.42
N ARG A 78 -13.24 11.34 6.44
CA ARG A 78 -12.79 12.69 6.07
C ARG A 78 -11.66 13.17 6.97
N THR A 79 -11.76 12.96 8.28
CA THR A 79 -10.71 13.36 9.23
C THR A 79 -9.44 12.54 9.05
N VAL A 80 -9.53 11.22 8.87
CA VAL A 80 -8.37 10.38 8.53
C VAL A 80 -7.70 10.88 7.25
N CYS A 81 -8.49 11.13 6.21
CA CYS A 81 -7.97 11.56 4.92
C CYS A 81 -7.34 12.97 4.95
N SER A 82 -7.81 13.86 5.82
CA SER A 82 -7.16 15.15 6.03
C SER A 82 -5.76 15.06 6.64
N HIS A 83 -5.49 13.99 7.40
CA HIS A 83 -4.17 13.71 7.98
C HIS A 83 -3.31 12.77 7.11
N ALA A 84 -3.90 11.96 6.27
CA ALA A 84 -3.21 11.00 5.40
C ALA A 84 -2.97 11.57 3.98
N ILE A 85 -2.29 12.69 3.90
CA ILE A 85 -2.11 13.50 2.66
C ILE A 85 -1.40 12.76 1.51
N VAL A 86 -0.64 11.70 1.79
CA VAL A 86 0.03 10.88 0.76
C VAL A 86 -0.92 9.89 0.08
N LEU A 87 -2.09 9.63 0.66
CA LEU A 87 -3.08 8.73 0.07
C LEU A 87 -3.93 9.48 -0.95
N LYS A 88 -3.67 9.26 -2.23
CA LYS A 88 -4.50 9.81 -3.31
C LYS A 88 -5.90 9.21 -3.27
N ASN A 89 -6.92 10.05 -3.50
CA ASN A 89 -8.34 9.65 -3.49
C ASN A 89 -8.73 8.88 -2.21
N CYS A 90 -8.17 9.31 -1.06
CA CYS A 90 -8.26 8.62 0.21
C CYS A 90 -9.70 8.22 0.59
N GLU A 91 -10.68 9.11 0.43
CA GLU A 91 -12.06 8.82 0.78
C GLU A 91 -12.69 7.69 -0.04
N GLU A 92 -12.22 7.48 -1.27
CA GLU A 92 -12.71 6.42 -2.17
C GLU A 92 -12.06 5.07 -1.87
N ILE A 93 -10.77 5.08 -1.50
CA ILE A 93 -9.97 3.87 -1.29
C ILE A 93 -9.99 3.37 0.15
N LEU A 94 -10.41 4.22 1.10
CA LEU A 94 -10.42 3.89 2.53
C LEU A 94 -11.76 3.27 2.92
N ASN A 95 -11.70 2.12 3.57
CA ASN A 95 -12.83 1.52 4.28
C ASN A 95 -12.51 1.41 5.76
N VAL A 96 -13.48 1.74 6.60
CA VAL A 96 -13.33 1.76 8.08
C VAL A 96 -14.42 0.92 8.71
N GLU A 97 -14.02 0.10 9.64
CA GLU A 97 -14.89 -0.74 10.46
C GLU A 97 -14.64 -0.46 11.94
N LEU A 98 -15.70 -0.27 12.68
CA LEU A 98 -15.70 -0.11 14.13
C LEU A 98 -16.68 -1.08 14.76
N SER A 99 -16.23 -1.83 15.75
CA SER A 99 -17.06 -2.74 16.52
C SER A 99 -16.71 -2.66 18.00
N PRO A 100 -17.71 -2.52 18.90
CA PRO A 100 -17.46 -2.68 20.32
C PRO A 100 -17.09 -4.15 20.60
N VAL A 101 -16.11 -4.34 21.47
CA VAL A 101 -15.63 -5.64 21.91
C VAL A 101 -15.86 -5.78 23.40
N ASP A 102 -16.50 -6.86 23.80
CA ASP A 102 -16.64 -7.19 25.22
C ASP A 102 -15.29 -7.68 25.77
N VAL A 103 -15.00 -7.36 27.03
CA VAL A 103 -13.75 -7.71 27.72
C VAL A 103 -13.45 -9.23 27.68
N ARG A 104 -14.46 -10.06 27.43
CA ARG A 104 -14.37 -11.51 27.29
C ARG A 104 -14.64 -11.99 25.86
N GLY A 105 -14.90 -11.07 24.93
CA GLY A 105 -15.20 -11.39 23.53
C GLY A 105 -13.94 -11.53 22.70
N ASP A 106 -14.02 -12.40 21.71
CA ASP A 106 -12.94 -12.54 20.74
C ASP A 106 -12.81 -11.27 19.90
N ILE A 107 -11.58 -10.81 19.74
CA ILE A 107 -11.28 -9.76 18.78
C ILE A 107 -11.65 -10.30 17.39
N PRO A 108 -12.45 -9.57 16.60
CA PRO A 108 -12.82 -10.03 15.27
C PRO A 108 -11.59 -10.40 14.46
N THR A 109 -11.44 -11.68 14.15
CA THR A 109 -10.29 -12.23 13.41
C THR A 109 -10.47 -12.16 11.90
N ASP A 110 -11.69 -11.83 11.46
CA ASP A 110 -12.01 -11.73 10.04
C ASP A 110 -11.09 -10.79 9.28
N ALA A 111 -10.79 -11.17 8.05
CA ALA A 111 -9.99 -10.32 7.18
C ALA A 111 -10.68 -8.96 6.99
N THR A 112 -9.94 -7.88 7.21
CA THR A 112 -10.45 -6.53 6.99
C THR A 112 -10.96 -6.40 5.56
N ARG A 113 -12.21 -5.99 5.41
CA ARG A 113 -12.83 -5.78 4.11
C ARG A 113 -12.37 -4.45 3.54
N CYS A 114 -11.59 -4.52 2.48
CA CYS A 114 -11.14 -3.35 1.75
C CYS A 114 -12.13 -3.01 0.63
N VAL A 115 -12.02 -1.82 0.08
CA VAL A 115 -12.76 -1.40 -1.11
C VAL A 115 -12.34 -2.28 -2.30
N ASP A 116 -13.31 -2.77 -3.05
CA ASP A 116 -13.05 -3.41 -4.34
C ASP A 116 -13.08 -2.34 -5.43
N ARG A 117 -11.89 -1.97 -5.91
CA ARG A 117 -11.74 -0.95 -6.95
C ARG A 117 -12.19 -1.44 -8.32
N ALA A 118 -12.10 -2.74 -8.59
CA ALA A 118 -12.51 -3.32 -9.86
C ALA A 118 -14.04 -3.32 -10.00
N ALA A 119 -14.73 -3.71 -8.93
CA ALA A 119 -16.20 -3.69 -8.88
C ALA A 119 -16.79 -2.33 -8.47
N LYS A 120 -15.92 -1.35 -8.11
CA LYS A 120 -16.33 -0.03 -7.54
C LYS A 120 -17.31 -0.18 -6.37
N THR A 121 -17.14 -1.23 -5.58
CA THR A 121 -18.00 -1.51 -4.44
C THR A 121 -17.29 -1.24 -3.14
N VAL A 122 -17.97 -0.53 -2.26
CA VAL A 122 -17.53 -0.34 -0.87
C VAL A 122 -18.27 -1.39 -0.04
N PRO A 123 -17.54 -2.33 0.60
CA PRO A 123 -18.20 -3.33 1.44
C PRO A 123 -18.94 -2.66 2.58
N LEU A 124 -20.13 -3.17 2.87
CA LEU A 124 -20.87 -2.76 4.05
C LEU A 124 -20.11 -3.20 5.30
N THR A 125 -19.59 -2.25 6.02
CA THR A 125 -18.90 -2.45 7.29
C THR A 125 -19.71 -1.89 8.44
N GLN A 126 -19.54 -2.49 9.61
CA GLN A 126 -20.19 -1.97 10.80
C GLN A 126 -19.41 -0.75 11.30
N PHE A 127 -20.12 0.34 11.57
CA PHE A 127 -19.56 1.51 12.20
C PHE A 127 -20.33 1.78 13.50
N LYS A 128 -19.86 1.18 14.60
CA LYS A 128 -20.48 1.34 15.92
C LYS A 128 -19.42 1.96 16.87
N PRO A 129 -19.55 3.24 17.17
CA PRO A 129 -18.58 3.94 18.02
C PRO A 129 -18.60 3.49 19.49
N GLY A 130 -19.50 2.58 19.86
CA GLY A 130 -19.67 2.12 21.23
C GLY A 130 -20.50 3.09 22.09
N ASN A 131 -21.00 2.57 23.19
CA ASN A 131 -21.60 3.35 24.26
C ASN A 131 -20.55 3.53 25.36
N GLY A 132 -20.64 4.55 26.18
CA GLY A 132 -19.63 4.86 27.17
C GLY A 132 -19.09 3.65 27.96
N ASN A 133 -17.81 3.66 28.28
CA ASN A 133 -17.06 2.60 28.94
C ASN A 133 -16.89 1.28 28.15
N GLN A 134 -17.09 1.29 26.85
CA GLN A 134 -16.86 0.12 26.01
C GLN A 134 -15.51 0.22 25.29
N ILE A 135 -14.82 -0.91 25.17
CA ILE A 135 -13.65 -1.03 24.29
C ILE A 135 -14.16 -1.16 22.86
N VAL A 136 -13.74 -0.23 22.02
CA VAL A 136 -14.06 -0.25 20.58
C VAL A 136 -12.81 -0.62 19.81
N PHE A 137 -12.92 -1.67 19.01
CA PHE A 137 -11.87 -2.09 18.09
C PHE A 137 -12.19 -1.58 16.69
N GLY A 138 -11.20 -0.91 16.10
CA GLY A 138 -11.32 -0.37 14.77
C GLY A 138 -10.31 -0.93 13.79
N ARG A 139 -10.71 -1.02 12.54
CA ARG A 139 -9.87 -1.39 11.41
C ARG A 139 -10.09 -0.39 10.29
N ALA A 140 -9.00 0.04 9.71
CA ALA A 140 -9.01 0.84 8.50
C ALA A 140 -8.23 0.10 7.41
N CYS A 141 -8.81 -0.01 6.24
CA CYS A 141 -8.16 -0.61 5.07
C CYS A 141 -8.18 0.36 3.91
N ALA A 142 -7.01 0.62 3.32
CA ALA A 142 -6.87 1.40 2.10
C ALA A 142 -6.20 0.56 1.01
N VAL A 143 -6.65 0.74 -0.24
CA VAL A 143 -6.04 0.07 -1.40
C VAL A 143 -5.27 1.10 -2.20
N VAL A 144 -3.94 0.96 -2.23
CA VAL A 144 -3.02 1.91 -2.87
C VAL A 144 -2.35 1.31 -4.08
N ASP A 145 -1.91 2.17 -5.01
CA ASP A 145 -1.19 1.71 -6.18
C ASP A 145 0.30 1.53 -5.87
N VAL A 146 0.89 0.52 -6.48
CA VAL A 146 2.35 0.34 -6.51
C VAL A 146 2.97 1.30 -7.51
N LEU A 147 4.18 1.81 -7.22
CA LEU A 147 4.87 2.76 -8.11
C LEU A 147 5.45 2.08 -9.35
N THR A 148 5.99 0.87 -9.18
CA THR A 148 6.72 0.14 -10.22
C THR A 148 6.10 -1.23 -10.47
N PRO A 149 4.87 -1.29 -11.05
CA PRO A 149 4.22 -2.57 -11.31
C PRO A 149 5.07 -3.43 -12.24
N GLY A 150 5.30 -4.68 -11.83
CA GLY A 150 6.08 -5.64 -12.64
C GLY A 150 7.60 -5.54 -12.48
N LEU A 151 8.13 -4.75 -11.54
CA LEU A 151 9.56 -4.65 -11.26
C LEU A 151 9.87 -4.87 -9.78
N GLY A 152 10.99 -5.52 -9.51
CA GLY A 152 11.55 -5.64 -8.16
C GLY A 152 10.58 -6.26 -7.15
N VAL A 153 10.48 -5.63 -5.98
CA VAL A 153 9.65 -6.08 -4.86
C VAL A 153 8.15 -6.05 -5.18
N ALA A 154 7.72 -5.17 -6.08
CA ALA A 154 6.30 -5.07 -6.47
C ALA A 154 5.74 -6.38 -7.04
N LEU A 155 6.60 -7.25 -7.61
CA LEU A 155 6.21 -8.60 -8.08
C LEU A 155 5.82 -9.55 -6.93
N SER A 156 6.33 -9.33 -5.73
CA SER A 156 6.11 -10.20 -4.57
C SER A 156 5.08 -9.65 -3.58
N LEU A 157 4.62 -8.41 -3.76
CA LEU A 157 3.62 -7.81 -2.91
C LEU A 157 2.24 -8.45 -3.14
N PRO A 158 1.47 -8.68 -2.07
CA PRO A 158 0.12 -9.22 -2.18
C PRO A 158 -0.84 -8.14 -2.71
N VAL A 159 -0.90 -8.04 -4.02
CA VAL A 159 -1.85 -7.15 -4.70
C VAL A 159 -3.21 -7.82 -4.87
N ASP A 160 -4.27 -7.02 -4.87
CA ASP A 160 -5.63 -7.48 -5.13
C ASP A 160 -5.90 -7.66 -6.64
N SER A 161 -7.13 -8.04 -7.00
CA SER A 161 -7.56 -8.22 -8.39
C SER A 161 -7.45 -6.95 -9.25
N SER A 162 -7.38 -5.77 -8.62
CA SER A 162 -7.21 -4.47 -9.29
C SER A 162 -5.73 -4.05 -9.41
N GLY A 163 -4.79 -4.89 -8.98
CA GLY A 163 -3.36 -4.56 -8.92
C GLY A 163 -2.98 -3.65 -7.76
N GLY A 164 -3.87 -3.41 -6.80
CA GLY A 164 -3.64 -2.57 -5.65
C GLY A 164 -3.10 -3.32 -4.44
N LEU A 165 -2.21 -2.66 -3.70
CA LEU A 165 -1.70 -3.14 -2.43
C LEU A 165 -2.65 -2.74 -1.30
N ARG A 166 -2.98 -3.69 -0.41
CA ARG A 166 -3.81 -3.43 0.76
C ARG A 166 -2.96 -2.96 1.93
N LEU A 167 -3.26 -1.76 2.42
CA LEU A 167 -2.72 -1.22 3.66
C LEU A 167 -3.78 -1.34 4.74
N THR A 168 -3.40 -1.90 5.89
CA THR A 168 -4.34 -2.14 7.00
C THR A 168 -3.78 -1.49 8.27
N ALA A 169 -4.56 -0.60 8.86
CA ALA A 169 -4.31 -0.05 10.19
C ALA A 169 -5.33 -0.60 11.19
N ARG A 170 -4.88 -0.95 12.40
CA ARG A 170 -5.72 -1.43 13.50
C ARG A 170 -5.55 -0.51 14.68
N PHE A 171 -6.64 -0.23 15.37
CA PHE A 171 -6.63 0.64 16.54
C PHE A 171 -7.72 0.20 17.52
N ALA A 172 -7.55 0.59 18.77
CA ALA A 172 -8.55 0.38 19.80
C ALA A 172 -8.59 1.59 20.71
N PHE A 173 -9.77 1.90 21.20
CA PHE A 173 -9.97 2.96 22.18
C PHE A 173 -11.11 2.60 23.12
N VAL A 174 -11.16 3.29 24.25
CA VAL A 174 -12.29 3.20 25.16
C VAL A 174 -13.20 4.40 24.90
N SER A 175 -14.46 4.12 24.61
CA SER A 175 -15.48 5.16 24.44
C SER A 175 -15.78 5.80 25.80
N GLU A 176 -15.58 7.11 25.94
CA GLU A 176 -15.95 7.82 27.16
C GLU A 176 -17.45 8.05 27.21
N ALA A 177 -18.04 7.89 28.40
CA ALA A 177 -19.45 8.26 28.63
C ALA A 177 -19.53 9.79 28.73
N ILE A 178 -20.31 10.42 27.87
CA ILE A 178 -20.68 11.83 27.99
C ILE A 178 -21.96 11.93 28.84
#